data_d26e491c362cac10d6ba7045c995cc30
#
_entry.id   d26e491c362cac10d6ba7045c995cc30
#
_cell.length_a   1.000
_cell.length_b   1.000
_cell.length_c   1.000
_cell.angle_alpha   90.00
_cell.angle_beta   90.00
_cell.angle_gamma   90.00
#
_symmetry.space_group_name_H-M   'P 1'
#
loop_
_entity.id
_entity.type
_entity.pdbx_description
1 polymer ?
#
loop_
_entity_poly.entity_id
_entity_poly.type
_entity_poly.pdbx_seq_one_letter_code
_entity_poly.pdbx_strand_id
1 'polypeptide(L)'
;MSRGFVREGDQEEVPLVPQRAYLPAGVPNFVTREGLEQLLKEKEELISERENLGVTNENEKRIEQNYLNAKLHLLNDRIAEARVVEITVQPPEEITFGATVTLKTGLSGNMQTLRIVGVDEADIAQGKISFISPLAKMLINKKVGDKVTLKRDRQDIVFEIIGIECK
;
A
#
# COMPACT_ATOMS: atom_id res chain seq x y z
N MET A 1 -12.89 -49.83 -0.70
CA MET A 1 -12.49 -48.46 -0.45
C MET A 1 -12.87 -47.62 -1.65
N SER A 2 -13.95 -46.89 -1.53
CA SER A 2 -14.32 -45.95 -2.57
C SER A 2 -13.49 -44.69 -2.36
N ARG A 3 -12.46 -44.53 -3.14
CA ARG A 3 -11.90 -43.19 -3.31
C ARG A 3 -12.93 -42.41 -4.08
N GLY A 4 -13.50 -41.40 -3.46
CA GLY A 4 -14.31 -40.44 -4.19
C GLY A 4 -13.47 -39.85 -5.30
N PHE A 5 -13.78 -40.24 -6.51
CA PHE A 5 -13.23 -39.57 -7.67
C PHE A 5 -13.87 -38.20 -7.71
N VAL A 6 -13.13 -37.19 -7.32
CA VAL A 6 -13.46 -35.80 -7.65
C VAL A 6 -13.30 -35.72 -9.17
N ARG A 7 -14.40 -35.54 -9.88
CA ARG A 7 -14.37 -35.26 -11.32
C ARG A 7 -13.53 -34.02 -11.55
N GLU A 8 -12.69 -34.03 -12.58
CA GLU A 8 -11.83 -32.86 -12.93
C GLU A 8 -12.58 -31.54 -13.08
N GLY A 9 -13.91 -31.56 -13.21
CA GLY A 9 -14.75 -30.35 -13.26
C GLY A 9 -15.29 -29.89 -11.91
N ASP A 10 -15.08 -30.65 -10.83
CA ASP A 10 -15.64 -30.34 -9.51
C ASP A 10 -14.62 -29.67 -8.57
N GLN A 11 -13.36 -29.54 -8.99
CA GLN A 11 -12.40 -28.72 -8.28
C GLN A 11 -12.66 -27.26 -8.65
N GLU A 12 -13.20 -26.50 -7.70
CA GLU A 12 -13.21 -25.07 -7.84
C GLU A 12 -11.75 -24.60 -7.93
N GLU A 13 -11.37 -24.10 -9.10
CA GLU A 13 -10.08 -23.46 -9.26
C GLU A 13 -10.03 -22.27 -8.31
N VAL A 14 -8.99 -22.23 -7.47
CA VAL A 14 -8.73 -21.07 -6.62
C VAL A 14 -8.53 -19.86 -7.52
N PRO A 15 -9.35 -18.81 -7.41
CA PRO A 15 -9.23 -17.65 -8.28
C PRO A 15 -7.84 -17.01 -8.14
N LEU A 16 -7.18 -16.77 -9.26
CA LEU A 16 -5.95 -16.00 -9.30
C LEU A 16 -6.31 -14.52 -9.17
N VAL A 17 -6.10 -13.96 -7.99
CA VAL A 17 -6.28 -12.53 -7.76
C VAL A 17 -4.94 -11.85 -7.58
N PRO A 18 -4.80 -10.59 -8.02
CA PRO A 18 -3.58 -9.84 -7.77
C PRO A 18 -3.29 -9.76 -6.28
N GLN A 19 -2.04 -10.03 -5.92
CA GLN A 19 -1.60 -9.83 -4.55
C GLN A 19 -1.62 -8.33 -4.21
N ARG A 20 -1.99 -8.02 -3.00
CA ARG A 20 -1.89 -6.65 -2.50
C ARG A 20 -0.42 -6.28 -2.26
N ALA A 21 -0.17 -5.00 -2.06
CA ALA A 21 1.16 -4.51 -1.73
C ALA A 21 1.77 -5.30 -0.57
N TYR A 22 3.06 -5.62 -0.69
CA TYR A 22 3.74 -6.45 0.29
C TYR A 22 3.81 -5.76 1.66
N LEU A 23 3.39 -6.48 2.67
CA LEU A 23 3.54 -6.11 4.07
C LEU A 23 4.19 -7.30 4.79
N PRO A 24 5.41 -7.15 5.31
CA PRO A 24 6.08 -8.25 6.00
C PRO A 24 5.28 -8.75 7.21
N ALA A 25 5.35 -10.04 7.48
CA ALA A 25 4.73 -10.62 8.66
C ALA A 25 5.27 -9.96 9.94
N GLY A 26 4.38 -9.64 10.87
CA GLY A 26 4.73 -8.98 12.13
C GLY A 26 4.91 -7.47 12.05
N VAL A 27 4.88 -6.88 10.86
CA VAL A 27 4.92 -5.42 10.70
C VAL A 27 3.49 -4.88 10.81
N PRO A 28 3.24 -3.90 11.71
CA PRO A 28 1.92 -3.28 11.80
C PRO A 28 1.52 -2.61 10.49
N ASN A 29 0.25 -2.71 10.11
CA ASN A 29 -0.29 -2.04 8.95
C ASN A 29 -0.63 -0.59 9.29
N PHE A 30 0.37 0.27 9.37
CA PHE A 30 0.16 1.70 9.57
C PHE A 30 -0.48 2.33 8.35
N VAL A 31 -1.52 3.10 8.56
CA VAL A 31 -2.25 3.81 7.50
C VAL A 31 -2.47 5.26 7.91
N THR A 32 -2.54 6.13 6.92
CA THR A 32 -3.09 7.46 7.13
C THR A 32 -4.61 7.38 7.20
N ARG A 33 -5.27 8.43 7.67
CA ARG A 33 -6.74 8.48 7.66
C ARG A 33 -7.28 8.32 6.24
N GLU A 34 -6.68 9.02 5.30
CA GLU A 34 -7.04 8.94 3.88
C GLU A 34 -6.79 7.54 3.31
N GLY A 35 -5.70 6.89 3.74
CA GLY A 35 -5.41 5.50 3.34
C GLY A 35 -6.47 4.52 3.82
N LEU A 36 -6.96 4.67 5.04
CA LEU A 36 -8.06 3.85 5.54
C LEU A 36 -9.37 4.12 4.78
N GLU A 37 -9.68 5.40 4.51
CA GLU A 37 -10.85 5.77 3.72
C GLU A 37 -10.82 5.15 2.32
N GLN A 38 -9.66 5.13 1.68
CA GLN A 38 -9.47 4.48 0.38
C GLN A 38 -9.71 2.97 0.44
N LEU A 39 -9.22 2.29 1.48
CA LEU A 39 -9.46 0.85 1.67
C LEU A 39 -10.95 0.56 1.87
N LEU A 40 -11.64 1.36 2.66
CA LEU A 40 -13.07 1.21 2.90
C LEU A 40 -13.90 1.49 1.64
N LYS A 41 -13.50 2.48 0.85
CA LYS A 41 -14.12 2.79 -0.44
C LYS A 41 -13.92 1.64 -1.44
N GLU A 42 -12.73 1.09 -1.53
CA GLU A 42 -12.44 -0.07 -2.38
C GLU A 42 -13.33 -1.26 -1.99
N LYS A 43 -13.54 -1.48 -0.70
CA LYS A 43 -14.43 -2.52 -0.21
C LYS A 43 -15.88 -2.30 -0.67
N GLU A 44 -16.39 -1.09 -0.56
CA GLU A 44 -17.74 -0.75 -1.03
C GLU A 44 -17.87 -0.97 -2.53
N GLU A 45 -16.89 -0.56 -3.30
CA GLU A 45 -16.86 -0.74 -4.76
C GLU A 45 -16.85 -2.22 -5.14
N LEU A 46 -16.07 -3.06 -4.47
CA LEU A 46 -16.03 -4.51 -4.73
C LEU A 46 -17.35 -5.19 -4.35
N ILE A 47 -17.97 -4.79 -3.25
CA ILE A 47 -19.29 -5.32 -2.85
C ILE A 47 -20.34 -4.93 -3.86
N SER A 48 -20.35 -3.68 -4.30
CA SER A 48 -21.30 -3.19 -5.31
C SER A 48 -21.11 -3.92 -6.64
N GLU A 49 -19.88 -4.12 -7.07
CA GLU A 49 -19.57 -4.88 -8.29
C GLU A 49 -20.07 -6.32 -8.19
N ARG A 50 -19.86 -6.98 -7.04
CA ARG A 50 -20.34 -8.34 -6.80
C ARG A 50 -21.86 -8.45 -6.84
N GLU A 51 -22.58 -7.47 -6.30
CA GLU A 51 -24.05 -7.44 -6.27
C GLU A 51 -24.68 -7.08 -7.62
N ASN A 52 -23.95 -6.38 -8.47
CA ASN A 52 -24.43 -5.87 -9.75
C ASN A 52 -23.79 -6.58 -10.96
N LEU A 53 -23.43 -7.84 -10.82
CA LEU A 53 -22.88 -8.62 -11.93
C LEU A 53 -23.90 -8.76 -13.04
N GLY A 54 -23.61 -8.20 -14.22
CA GLY A 54 -24.46 -8.22 -15.41
C GLY A 54 -24.38 -9.50 -16.24
N VAL A 55 -23.80 -10.56 -15.69
CA VAL A 55 -23.57 -11.83 -16.40
C VAL A 55 -24.83 -12.69 -16.31
N THR A 56 -25.30 -13.17 -17.45
CA THR A 56 -26.52 -14.00 -17.52
C THR A 56 -26.26 -15.50 -17.34
N ASN A 57 -25.01 -15.95 -17.57
CA ASN A 57 -24.60 -17.34 -17.39
C ASN A 57 -24.25 -17.58 -15.92
N GLU A 58 -24.91 -18.53 -15.27
CA GLU A 58 -24.69 -18.82 -13.86
C GLU A 58 -23.26 -19.30 -13.55
N ASN A 59 -22.64 -20.01 -14.47
CA ASN A 59 -21.27 -20.50 -14.29
C ASN A 59 -20.26 -19.33 -14.32
N GLU A 60 -20.39 -18.43 -15.28
CA GLU A 60 -19.58 -17.21 -15.35
C GLU A 60 -19.81 -16.30 -14.14
N LYS A 61 -21.05 -16.17 -13.72
CA LYS A 61 -21.43 -15.42 -12.53
C LYS A 61 -20.74 -15.97 -11.28
N ARG A 62 -20.73 -17.29 -11.11
CA ARG A 62 -20.06 -17.95 -9.99
C ARG A 62 -18.56 -17.68 -10.03
N ILE A 63 -17.93 -17.78 -11.19
CA ILE A 63 -16.49 -17.52 -11.35
C ILE A 63 -16.15 -16.07 -10.95
N GLU A 64 -16.94 -15.11 -11.44
CA GLU A 64 -16.72 -13.71 -11.10
C GLU A 64 -16.99 -13.41 -9.62
N GLN A 65 -18.03 -14.01 -9.03
CA GLN A 65 -18.29 -13.88 -7.59
C GLN A 65 -17.14 -14.45 -6.76
N ASN A 66 -16.62 -15.60 -7.13
CA ASN A 66 -15.47 -16.18 -6.43
C ASN A 66 -14.23 -15.31 -6.54
N TYR A 67 -13.99 -14.71 -7.70
CA TYR A 67 -12.89 -13.77 -7.91
C TYR A 67 -13.03 -12.54 -7.00
N LEU A 68 -14.20 -11.91 -6.99
CA LEU A 68 -14.47 -10.74 -6.14
C LEU A 68 -14.43 -11.08 -4.65
N ASN A 69 -14.93 -12.25 -4.26
CA ASN A 69 -14.83 -12.72 -2.87
C ASN A 69 -13.38 -12.93 -2.45
N ALA A 70 -12.52 -13.46 -3.31
CA ALA A 70 -11.10 -13.61 -3.03
C ALA A 70 -10.40 -12.25 -2.88
N LYS A 71 -10.73 -11.28 -3.73
CA LYS A 71 -10.22 -9.89 -3.59
C LYS A 71 -10.69 -9.26 -2.28
N LEU A 72 -11.96 -9.42 -1.94
CA LEU A 72 -12.53 -8.93 -0.68
C LEU A 72 -11.88 -9.55 0.53
N HIS A 73 -11.54 -10.83 0.48
CA HIS A 73 -10.84 -11.51 1.58
C HIS A 73 -9.49 -10.84 1.87
N LEU A 74 -8.68 -10.63 0.85
CA LEU A 74 -7.38 -9.95 0.99
C LEU A 74 -7.54 -8.52 1.50
N LEU A 75 -8.54 -7.80 0.99
CA LEU A 75 -8.81 -6.43 1.42
C LEU A 75 -9.29 -6.36 2.87
N ASN A 76 -10.19 -7.26 3.26
CA ASN A 76 -10.69 -7.31 4.64
C ASN A 76 -9.57 -7.60 5.66
N ASP A 77 -8.60 -8.44 5.31
CA ASP A 77 -7.43 -8.67 6.15
C ASP A 77 -6.63 -7.37 6.35
N ARG A 78 -6.43 -6.60 5.29
CA ARG A 78 -5.76 -5.28 5.39
C ARG A 78 -6.52 -4.30 6.26
N ILE A 79 -7.84 -4.23 6.12
CA ILE A 79 -8.70 -3.35 6.91
C ILE A 79 -8.68 -3.77 8.37
N ALA A 80 -8.76 -5.07 8.66
CA ALA A 80 -8.76 -5.58 10.02
C ALA A 80 -7.45 -5.28 10.76
N GLU A 81 -6.33 -5.27 10.06
CA GLU A 81 -5.01 -5.00 10.63
C GLU A 81 -4.64 -3.51 10.60
N ALA A 82 -5.43 -2.67 9.93
CA ALA A 82 -5.12 -1.26 9.77
C ALA A 82 -5.05 -0.52 11.11
N ARG A 83 -3.98 0.25 11.28
CA ARG A 83 -3.77 1.14 12.43
C ARG A 83 -3.57 2.55 11.93
N VAL A 84 -4.55 3.42 12.18
CA VAL A 84 -4.45 4.81 11.79
C VAL A 84 -3.43 5.52 12.66
N VAL A 85 -2.45 6.14 12.04
CA VAL A 85 -1.50 7.02 12.73
C VAL A 85 -2.02 8.45 12.60
N GLU A 86 -2.35 9.06 13.74
CA GLU A 86 -2.78 10.44 13.76
C GLU A 86 -1.60 11.37 13.46
N ILE A 87 -1.83 12.29 12.53
CA ILE A 87 -0.81 13.24 12.11
C ILE A 87 -1.00 14.51 12.93
N THR A 88 0.06 14.93 13.64
CA THR A 88 0.04 16.17 14.38
C THR A 88 0.18 17.35 13.42
N VAL A 89 -0.63 18.40 13.62
CA VAL A 89 -0.65 19.58 12.73
C VAL A 89 0.63 20.43 12.85
N GLN A 90 1.40 20.26 13.91
CA GLN A 90 2.66 20.98 14.07
C GLN A 90 3.75 20.30 13.25
N PRO A 91 4.59 21.07 12.52
CA PRO A 91 5.73 20.49 11.81
C PRO A 91 6.60 19.73 12.79
N PRO A 92 6.82 18.42 12.57
CA PRO A 92 7.68 17.68 13.47
C PRO A 92 9.12 18.10 13.28
N GLU A 93 9.89 18.06 14.35
CA GLU A 93 11.36 18.27 14.25
C GLU A 93 12.01 17.12 13.48
N GLU A 94 11.42 15.95 13.55
CA GLU A 94 11.92 14.72 12.90
C GLU A 94 10.87 14.16 11.96
N ILE A 95 11.33 13.48 10.90
CA ILE A 95 10.44 12.81 9.96
C ILE A 95 9.77 11.61 10.65
N THR A 96 8.44 11.59 10.58
CA THR A 96 7.61 10.49 11.08
C THR A 96 6.70 9.96 10.00
N PHE A 97 6.00 8.86 10.28
CA PHE A 97 4.97 8.34 9.37
C PHE A 97 3.93 9.44 9.08
N GLY A 98 3.54 9.55 7.82
CA GLY A 98 2.57 10.55 7.35
C GLY A 98 3.19 11.90 6.98
N ALA A 99 4.45 12.13 7.30
CA ALA A 99 5.14 13.37 6.98
C ALA A 99 5.36 13.52 5.47
N THR A 100 5.27 14.75 5.01
CA THR A 100 5.67 15.16 3.65
C THR A 100 7.05 15.78 3.72
N VAL A 101 7.98 15.20 2.98
CA VAL A 101 9.41 15.54 3.02
C VAL A 101 9.82 16.11 1.68
N THR A 102 10.48 17.25 1.70
CA THR A 102 11.11 17.83 0.51
C THR A 102 12.58 17.48 0.52
N LEU A 103 13.03 16.82 -0.55
CA LEU A 103 14.39 16.33 -0.75
C LEU A 103 15.06 17.06 -1.91
N LYS A 104 16.36 17.30 -1.77
CA LYS A 104 17.22 17.79 -2.84
C LYS A 104 18.25 16.72 -3.19
N THR A 105 18.30 16.36 -4.47
CA THR A 105 19.31 15.41 -4.97
C THR A 105 20.66 16.10 -5.10
N GLY A 106 21.69 15.52 -4.51
CA GLY A 106 22.99 16.16 -4.36
C GLY A 106 23.69 16.54 -5.65
N LEU A 107 23.65 15.69 -6.68
CA LEU A 107 24.34 15.95 -7.96
C LEU A 107 23.55 16.86 -8.90
N SER A 108 22.27 16.62 -9.06
CA SER A 108 21.43 17.36 -10.00
C SER A 108 20.82 18.63 -9.41
N GLY A 109 20.74 18.72 -8.08
CA GLY A 109 20.03 19.79 -7.41
C GLY A 109 18.51 19.71 -7.58
N ASN A 110 17.98 18.65 -8.16
CA ASN A 110 16.55 18.47 -8.36
C ASN A 110 15.83 18.33 -7.01
N MET A 111 14.68 18.99 -6.92
CA MET A 111 13.81 18.92 -5.74
C MET A 111 12.69 17.92 -5.99
N GLN A 112 12.36 17.14 -4.98
CA GLN A 112 11.19 16.28 -5.01
C GLN A 112 10.52 16.27 -3.65
N THR A 113 9.21 16.11 -3.67
CA THR A 113 8.40 16.03 -2.45
C THR A 113 7.80 14.64 -2.35
N LEU A 114 8.01 14.00 -1.21
CA LEU A 114 7.53 12.64 -0.93
C LEU A 114 6.74 12.62 0.36
N ARG A 115 5.67 11.85 0.39
CA ARG A 115 4.91 11.59 1.61
C ARG A 115 5.09 10.13 2.01
N ILE A 116 5.35 9.88 3.30
CA ILE A 116 5.48 8.54 3.85
C ILE A 116 4.11 8.03 4.28
N VAL A 117 3.63 6.99 3.64
CA VAL A 117 2.28 6.46 3.80
C VAL A 117 2.28 4.95 4.02
N GLY A 118 1.10 4.36 4.19
CA GLY A 118 0.93 2.92 4.28
C GLY A 118 1.19 2.21 2.96
N VAL A 119 1.37 0.90 3.02
CA VAL A 119 1.73 0.08 1.85
C VAL A 119 0.67 0.11 0.74
N ASP A 120 -0.60 0.11 1.09
CA ASP A 120 -1.69 0.14 0.12
C ASP A 120 -1.93 1.53 -0.50
N GLU A 121 -1.50 2.59 0.18
CA GLU A 121 -1.64 3.97 -0.29
C GLU A 121 -0.45 4.42 -1.16
N ALA A 122 0.67 3.71 -1.10
CA ALA A 122 1.89 4.09 -1.79
C ALA A 122 1.68 4.16 -3.31
N ASP A 123 2.11 5.27 -3.89
CA ASP A 123 2.04 5.55 -5.32
C ASP A 123 3.16 6.52 -5.69
N ILE A 124 4.20 6.01 -6.32
CA ILE A 124 5.39 6.80 -6.68
C ILE A 124 5.02 7.95 -7.63
N ALA A 125 4.07 7.74 -8.54
CA ALA A 125 3.62 8.78 -9.46
C ALA A 125 2.99 9.97 -8.74
N GLN A 126 2.41 9.76 -7.55
CA GLN A 126 1.84 10.81 -6.71
C GLN A 126 2.80 11.27 -5.60
N GLY A 127 4.04 10.83 -5.60
CA GLY A 127 5.01 11.17 -4.57
C GLY A 127 4.74 10.51 -3.22
N LYS A 128 4.05 9.39 -3.20
CA LYS A 128 3.73 8.64 -1.98
C LYS A 128 4.59 7.39 -1.90
N ILE A 129 5.41 7.29 -0.86
CA ILE A 129 6.27 6.13 -0.63
C ILE A 129 5.80 5.37 0.60
N SER A 130 5.91 4.05 0.53
CA SER A 130 5.58 3.18 1.66
C SER A 130 6.59 3.38 2.80
N PHE A 131 6.09 3.35 4.04
CA PHE A 131 6.94 3.45 5.23
C PHE A 131 7.94 2.30 5.36
N ILE A 132 7.71 1.18 4.68
CA ILE A 132 8.64 0.04 4.66
C ILE A 132 9.66 0.12 3.52
N SER A 133 9.54 1.11 2.62
CA SER A 133 10.50 1.28 1.52
C SER A 133 11.89 1.65 2.05
N PRO A 134 12.96 1.27 1.35
CA PRO A 134 14.32 1.60 1.80
C PRO A 134 14.53 3.10 2.06
N LEU A 135 14.02 3.96 1.17
CA LEU A 135 14.16 5.40 1.33
C LEU A 135 13.40 5.92 2.55
N ALA A 136 12.16 5.46 2.76
CA ALA A 136 11.38 5.87 3.93
C ALA A 136 12.06 5.46 5.24
N LYS A 137 12.61 4.24 5.30
CA LYS A 137 13.35 3.76 6.49
C LYS A 137 14.58 4.61 6.79
N MET A 138 15.22 5.13 5.76
CA MET A 138 16.39 6.02 5.94
C MET A 138 15.98 7.42 6.39
N LEU A 139 14.80 7.89 5.97
CA LEU A 139 14.32 9.25 6.27
C LEU A 139 13.72 9.36 7.67
N ILE A 140 13.08 8.33 8.18
CA ILE A 140 12.43 8.36 9.50
C ILE A 140 13.45 8.72 10.58
N ASN A 141 13.04 9.63 11.49
CA ASN A 141 13.83 10.22 12.57
C ASN A 141 14.94 11.17 12.12
N LYS A 142 15.01 11.50 10.85
CA LYS A 142 15.92 12.53 10.33
C LYS A 142 15.31 13.91 10.44
N LYS A 143 16.17 14.92 10.39
CA LYS A 143 15.83 16.35 10.56
C LYS A 143 16.16 17.13 9.29
N VAL A 144 15.59 18.32 9.16
CA VAL A 144 15.99 19.26 8.12
C VAL A 144 17.51 19.54 8.20
N GLY A 145 18.15 19.47 7.06
CA GLY A 145 19.61 19.61 6.94
C GLY A 145 20.36 18.29 6.96
N ASP A 146 19.74 17.20 7.41
CA ASP A 146 20.35 15.87 7.35
C ASP A 146 20.45 15.36 5.91
N LYS A 147 21.44 14.52 5.66
CA LYS A 147 21.66 13.86 4.38
C LYS A 147 21.51 12.36 4.54
N VAL A 148 20.87 11.73 3.56
CA VAL A 148 20.75 10.28 3.48
C VAL A 148 21.28 9.79 2.13
N THR A 149 21.89 8.62 2.12
CA THR A 149 22.46 8.02 0.93
C THR A 149 21.71 6.74 0.56
N LEU A 150 21.05 6.75 -0.58
CA LEU A 150 20.39 5.56 -1.11
C LEU A 150 21.40 4.81 -1.99
N LYS A 151 21.80 3.64 -1.56
CA LYS A 151 22.74 2.80 -2.30
C LYS A 151 22.04 2.10 -3.47
N ARG A 152 22.58 2.29 -4.67
CA ARG A 152 22.17 1.60 -5.89
C ARG A 152 23.39 0.93 -6.53
N ASP A 153 23.15 -0.09 -7.35
CA ASP A 153 24.18 -0.93 -7.95
C ASP A 153 25.26 -0.17 -8.75
N ARG A 154 24.92 0.97 -9.35
CA ARG A 154 25.81 1.75 -10.21
C ARG A 154 26.25 3.09 -9.62
N GLN A 155 25.41 3.72 -8.85
CA GLN A 155 25.67 5.03 -8.28
C GLN A 155 24.80 5.30 -7.06
N ASP A 156 25.45 5.65 -5.97
CA ASP A 156 24.75 6.07 -4.77
C ASP A 156 24.10 7.44 -4.99
N ILE A 157 22.89 7.60 -4.50
CA ILE A 157 22.15 8.87 -4.57
C ILE A 157 22.12 9.48 -3.17
N VAL A 158 22.63 10.70 -3.05
CA VAL A 158 22.58 11.47 -1.81
C VAL A 158 21.39 12.42 -1.86
N PHE A 159 20.58 12.39 -0.83
CA PHE A 159 19.46 13.32 -0.67
C PHE A 159 19.69 14.20 0.56
N GLU A 160 19.44 15.47 0.42
CA GLU A 160 19.43 16.43 1.53
C GLU A 160 17.98 16.76 1.89
N ILE A 161 17.67 16.71 3.18
CA ILE A 161 16.32 17.02 3.69
C ILE A 161 16.20 18.54 3.79
N ILE A 162 15.33 19.11 2.96
CA ILE A 162 15.14 20.57 2.87
C ILE A 162 13.96 21.02 3.72
N GLY A 163 12.92 20.22 3.82
CA GLY A 163 11.73 20.57 4.58
C GLY A 163 10.95 19.35 5.04
N ILE A 164 10.24 19.51 6.14
CA ILE A 164 9.33 18.50 6.69
C ILE A 164 8.00 19.20 6.97
N GLU A 165 6.91 18.64 6.42
CA GLU A 165 5.57 19.13 6.66
C GLU A 165 4.66 17.98 7.12
N CYS A 166 3.69 18.29 7.95
CA CYS A 166 2.57 17.43 8.28
C CYS A 166 1.29 18.06 7.77
N LYS A 167 0.72 17.46 6.74
CA LYS A 167 -0.58 17.89 6.19
C LYS A 167 -1.66 16.87 6.49
#